data_237e4b57d2035665be7e66e5b69957a9
#
_entry.id   237e4b57d2035665be7e66e5b69957a9
#
_cell.length_a   1.000
_cell.length_b   1.000
_cell.length_c   1.000
_cell.angle_alpha   90.00
_cell.angle_beta   90.00
_cell.angle_gamma   90.00
#
_symmetry.space_group_name_H-M   'P 1'
#
loop_
_entity.id
_entity.type
_entity.pdbx_description
1 polymer ?
#
loop_
_entity_poly.entity_id
_entity_poly.type
_entity_poly.pdbx_seq_one_letter_code
_entity_poly.pdbx_strand_id
1 'polypeptide(L)'
;GSYLAAMNYWHGAIENEWANNWVDYWTDGKGEFVASAMEGSGMMIALKFLEQAKLVDCSRVMMLRAASNYTMQWPGGTAIESKSGEVMGGYSAFIPSIENAFTVGSPVVREIVKNWDTYSSTLPSVK
;
A
#
# COMPACT_ATOMS: atom_id res chain seq x y z
N GLY A 1 10.09 -4.28 -3.34
CA GLY A 1 8.99 -4.98 -3.99
C GLY A 1 7.93 -4.04 -4.56
N SER A 2 7.18 -4.52 -5.51
CA SER A 2 6.16 -3.74 -6.20
C SER A 2 4.80 -3.85 -5.52
N TYR A 3 4.07 -2.77 -5.53
CA TYR A 3 2.78 -2.64 -4.90
C TYR A 3 1.71 -2.38 -5.96
N LEU A 4 0.64 -3.19 -5.93
CA LEU A 4 -0.51 -3.06 -6.82
C LEU A 4 -1.69 -2.42 -6.08
N ALA A 5 -2.19 -1.31 -6.58
CA ALA A 5 -3.41 -0.68 -6.10
C ALA A 5 -4.52 -0.83 -7.13
N ALA A 6 -5.65 -1.39 -6.71
CA ALA A 6 -6.81 -1.61 -7.55
C ALA A 6 -8.10 -1.41 -6.76
N MET A 7 -9.22 -1.22 -7.47
CA MET A 7 -10.51 -1.02 -6.82
C MET A 7 -11.10 -2.32 -6.25
N ASN A 8 -10.62 -3.47 -6.71
CA ASN A 8 -11.11 -4.77 -6.29
C ASN A 8 -10.28 -5.34 -5.15
N TYR A 9 -10.93 -6.11 -4.29
CA TYR A 9 -10.25 -6.91 -3.28
C TYR A 9 -9.65 -8.16 -3.91
N TRP A 10 -8.37 -8.38 -3.66
CA TRP A 10 -7.60 -9.50 -4.20
C TRP A 10 -7.51 -10.61 -3.18
N HIS A 11 -7.95 -11.81 -3.53
CA HIS A 11 -7.79 -12.96 -2.65
C HIS A 11 -7.81 -14.27 -3.41
N GLY A 12 -6.90 -15.17 -3.06
CA GLY A 12 -6.78 -16.50 -3.63
C GLY A 12 -5.67 -16.63 -4.68
N ALA A 13 -5.33 -17.87 -5.00
CA ALA A 13 -4.20 -18.19 -5.87
C ALA A 13 -4.32 -17.59 -7.26
N ILE A 14 -5.51 -17.66 -7.86
CA ILE A 14 -5.76 -17.14 -9.21
C ILE A 14 -5.54 -15.63 -9.28
N GLU A 15 -6.06 -14.89 -8.31
CA GLU A 15 -5.91 -13.44 -8.26
C GLU A 15 -4.45 -13.03 -7.98
N ASN A 16 -3.74 -13.77 -7.14
CA ASN A 16 -2.33 -13.51 -6.89
C ASN A 16 -1.46 -13.80 -8.12
N GLU A 17 -1.73 -14.87 -8.85
CA GLU A 17 -1.04 -15.18 -10.11
C GLU A 17 -1.27 -14.07 -11.15
N TRP A 18 -2.50 -13.62 -11.29
CA TRP A 18 -2.83 -12.51 -12.18
C TRP A 18 -2.10 -11.22 -11.76
N ALA A 19 -2.05 -10.90 -10.47
CA ALA A 19 -1.34 -9.73 -9.95
C ALA A 19 0.17 -9.81 -10.22
N ASN A 20 0.79 -10.97 -10.04
CA ASN A 20 2.19 -11.20 -10.39
C ASN A 20 2.44 -10.95 -11.88
N ASN A 21 1.61 -11.54 -12.76
CA ASN A 21 1.73 -11.38 -14.20
C ASN A 21 1.55 -9.92 -14.63
N TRP A 22 0.67 -9.19 -13.96
CA TRP A 22 0.46 -7.76 -14.23
C TRP A 22 1.65 -6.90 -13.83
N VAL A 23 2.20 -7.14 -12.66
CA VAL A 23 3.40 -6.43 -12.21
C VAL A 23 4.57 -6.72 -13.14
N ASP A 24 4.76 -7.99 -13.52
CA ASP A 24 5.78 -8.43 -14.45
C ASP A 24 5.65 -7.71 -15.81
N TYR A 25 4.46 -7.72 -16.39
CA TYR A 25 4.15 -7.07 -17.66
C TYR A 25 4.45 -5.56 -17.64
N TRP A 26 3.95 -4.83 -16.63
CA TRP A 26 4.10 -3.38 -16.57
C TRP A 26 5.49 -2.90 -16.17
N THR A 27 6.31 -3.78 -15.66
CA THR A 27 7.67 -3.46 -15.20
C THR A 27 8.77 -4.05 -16.09
N ASP A 28 8.42 -4.69 -17.20
CA ASP A 28 9.35 -5.45 -18.06
C ASP A 28 10.16 -6.47 -17.25
N GLY A 29 9.51 -7.24 -16.39
CA GLY A 29 10.14 -8.25 -15.57
C GLY A 29 11.03 -7.71 -14.43
N LYS A 30 10.99 -6.41 -14.15
CA LYS A 30 11.85 -5.77 -13.12
C LYS A 30 11.17 -5.62 -11.78
N GLY A 31 9.85 -5.74 -11.74
CA GLY A 31 9.04 -5.62 -10.53
C GLY A 31 8.73 -6.97 -9.92
N GLU A 32 8.41 -6.96 -8.63
CA GLU A 32 7.95 -8.12 -7.89
C GLU A 32 6.70 -7.74 -7.10
N PHE A 33 5.61 -8.47 -7.29
CA PHE A 33 4.37 -8.24 -6.54
C PHE A 33 4.54 -8.67 -5.09
N VAL A 34 4.36 -7.75 -4.16
CA VAL A 34 4.49 -8.02 -2.72
C VAL A 34 3.28 -7.58 -1.90
N ALA A 35 2.49 -6.67 -2.41
CA ALA A 35 1.32 -6.15 -1.68
C ALA A 35 0.26 -5.58 -2.62
N SER A 36 -0.98 -5.59 -2.17
CA SER A 36 -2.10 -4.92 -2.84
C SER A 36 -2.89 -4.07 -1.86
N ALA A 37 -3.59 -3.07 -2.37
CA ALA A 37 -4.56 -2.29 -1.61
C ALA A 37 -5.60 -1.68 -2.55
N MET A 38 -6.75 -1.32 -2.00
CA MET A 38 -7.87 -0.80 -2.77
C MET A 38 -7.82 0.73 -2.93
N GLU A 39 -7.42 1.45 -1.88
CA GLU A 39 -7.57 2.91 -1.79
C GLU A 39 -6.45 3.69 -2.50
N GLY A 40 -5.28 3.09 -2.66
CA GLY A 40 -4.09 3.79 -3.16
C GLY A 40 -4.24 4.35 -4.56
N SER A 41 -4.94 3.64 -5.45
CA SER A 41 -5.18 4.11 -6.82
C SER A 41 -6.06 5.37 -6.83
N GLY A 42 -7.15 5.38 -6.07
CA GLY A 42 -8.06 6.53 -5.97
C GLY A 42 -7.35 7.77 -5.42
N MET A 43 -6.57 7.61 -4.34
CA MET A 43 -5.79 8.69 -3.77
C MET A 43 -4.78 9.26 -4.77
N MET A 44 -4.02 8.41 -5.46
CA MET A 44 -3.01 8.85 -6.44
C MET A 44 -3.64 9.51 -7.66
N ILE A 45 -4.78 9.03 -8.13
CA ILE A 45 -5.53 9.66 -9.22
C ILE A 45 -6.00 11.06 -8.80
N ALA A 46 -6.60 11.19 -7.62
CA ALA A 46 -7.03 12.49 -7.11
C ALA A 46 -5.87 13.48 -6.96
N LEU A 47 -4.74 13.04 -6.41
CA LEU A 47 -3.53 13.85 -6.29
C LEU A 47 -2.98 14.27 -7.65
N LYS A 48 -3.01 13.40 -8.65
CA LYS A 48 -2.58 13.74 -10.02
C LYS A 48 -3.47 14.80 -10.67
N PHE A 49 -4.79 14.75 -10.48
CA PHE A 49 -5.69 15.85 -10.94
C PHE A 49 -5.39 17.16 -10.23
N LEU A 50 -5.16 17.12 -8.92
CA LEU A 50 -4.80 18.31 -8.16
C LEU A 50 -3.44 18.88 -8.57
N GLU A 51 -2.47 18.03 -8.92
CA GLU A 51 -1.18 18.45 -9.46
C GLU A 51 -1.33 19.15 -10.81
N GLN A 52 -2.15 18.63 -11.71
CA GLN A 52 -2.48 19.29 -12.98
C GLN A 52 -3.13 20.67 -12.77
N ALA A 53 -3.95 20.80 -11.74
CA ALA A 53 -4.52 22.07 -11.31
C ALA A 53 -3.53 22.97 -10.53
N LYS A 54 -2.28 22.54 -10.32
CA LYS A 54 -1.23 23.24 -9.56
C LYS A 54 -1.59 23.52 -8.09
N LEU A 55 -2.41 22.65 -7.51
CA LEU A 55 -2.83 22.75 -6.11
C LEU A 55 -1.97 21.88 -5.17
N VAL A 56 -1.29 20.87 -5.70
CA VAL A 56 -0.39 19.98 -4.95
C VAL A 56 0.87 19.68 -5.76
N ASP A 57 1.90 19.22 -5.05
CA ASP A 57 3.15 18.73 -5.62
C ASP A 57 3.27 17.23 -5.31
N CYS A 58 3.06 16.36 -6.29
CA CYS A 58 3.11 14.91 -6.11
C CYS A 58 4.52 14.38 -5.79
N SER A 59 5.58 15.14 -5.98
CA SER A 59 6.92 14.77 -5.51
C SER A 59 7.04 14.78 -3.98
N ARG A 60 6.09 15.38 -3.27
CA ARG A 60 6.01 15.47 -1.81
C ARG A 60 5.06 14.46 -1.18
N VAL A 61 4.60 13.49 -1.93
CA VAL A 61 3.69 12.45 -1.44
C VAL A 61 4.48 11.25 -0.94
N MET A 62 4.25 10.86 0.29
CA MET A 62 4.71 9.59 0.85
C MET A 62 3.51 8.72 1.17
N MET A 63 3.62 7.44 0.89
CA MET A 63 2.59 6.47 1.17
C MET A 63 3.12 5.39 2.10
N LEU A 64 2.56 5.33 3.31
CA LEU A 64 2.83 4.27 4.28
C LEU A 64 1.71 3.24 4.21
N ARG A 65 2.08 1.97 4.13
CA ARG A 65 1.15 0.84 4.15
C ARG A 65 1.54 -0.15 5.23
N ALA A 66 0.55 -0.64 5.94
CA ALA A 66 0.70 -1.74 6.88
C ALA A 66 -0.18 -2.90 6.43
N ALA A 67 0.40 -4.10 6.40
CA ALA A 67 -0.33 -5.30 6.02
C ALA A 67 -1.31 -5.70 7.14
N SER A 68 -2.58 -5.83 6.82
CA SER A 68 -3.64 -6.25 7.75
C SER A 68 -4.12 -7.67 7.54
N ASN A 69 -3.80 -8.26 6.39
CA ASN A 69 -4.23 -9.60 6.00
C ASN A 69 -3.37 -10.13 4.84
N TYR A 70 -3.48 -11.43 4.61
CA TYR A 70 -2.87 -12.08 3.45
C TYR A 70 -3.81 -12.03 2.25
N THR A 71 -3.24 -11.95 1.06
CA THR A 71 -3.99 -12.02 -0.21
C THR A 71 -4.23 -13.46 -0.67
N MET A 72 -3.74 -14.44 0.07
CA MET A 72 -3.84 -15.87 -0.27
C MET A 72 -4.10 -16.69 0.98
N GLN A 73 -4.81 -17.79 0.81
CA GLN A 73 -5.04 -18.77 1.86
C GLN A 73 -3.73 -19.46 2.30
N TRP A 74 -3.75 -20.00 3.52
CA TRP A 74 -2.64 -20.83 4.01
C TRP A 74 -2.55 -22.16 3.23
N PRO A 75 -1.40 -22.84 3.24
CA PRO A 75 -1.25 -24.15 2.60
C PRO A 75 -2.28 -25.16 3.12
N GLY A 76 -3.01 -25.77 2.21
CA GLY A 76 -4.07 -26.75 2.53
C GLY A 76 -5.44 -26.15 2.84
N GLY A 77 -5.57 -24.82 2.96
CA GLY A 77 -6.84 -24.13 3.11
C GLY A 77 -7.45 -23.68 1.78
N THR A 78 -8.71 -23.29 1.83
CA THR A 78 -9.40 -22.67 0.69
C THR A 78 -9.44 -21.15 0.82
N ALA A 79 -9.57 -20.45 -0.31
CA ALA A 79 -9.71 -18.99 -0.31
C ALA A 79 -10.93 -18.52 0.48
N ILE A 80 -12.02 -19.29 0.43
CA ILE A 80 -13.25 -18.99 1.18
C ILE A 80 -13.02 -19.12 2.68
N GLU A 81 -12.37 -20.18 3.14
CA GLU A 81 -12.07 -20.38 4.57
C GLU A 81 -11.16 -19.27 5.08
N SER A 82 -10.11 -18.92 4.33
CA SER A 82 -9.20 -17.84 4.69
C SER A 82 -9.94 -16.50 4.81
N LYS A 83 -10.73 -16.14 3.81
CA LYS A 83 -11.48 -14.89 3.83
C LYS A 83 -12.56 -14.87 4.92
N SER A 84 -13.27 -15.96 5.12
CA SER A 84 -14.28 -16.07 6.19
C SER A 84 -13.64 -15.99 7.57
N GLY A 85 -12.46 -16.58 7.72
CA GLY A 85 -11.67 -16.51 8.95
C GLY A 85 -11.22 -15.10 9.31
N GLU A 86 -10.86 -14.28 8.34
CA GLU A 86 -10.56 -12.87 8.57
C GLU A 86 -11.76 -12.09 9.14
N VAL A 87 -12.93 -12.30 8.57
CA VAL A 87 -14.14 -11.54 8.94
C VAL A 87 -14.80 -12.10 10.18
N MET A 88 -14.90 -13.42 10.31
CA MET A 88 -15.70 -14.11 11.32
C MET A 88 -14.87 -14.84 12.39
N GLY A 89 -13.66 -15.21 12.07
CA GLY A 89 -12.77 -16.02 12.91
C GLY A 89 -11.72 -15.23 13.69
N GLY A 90 -11.63 -13.93 13.51
CA GLY A 90 -10.68 -13.07 14.23
C GLY A 90 -9.22 -13.21 13.80
N TYR A 91 -8.94 -13.69 12.60
CA TYR A 91 -7.56 -13.79 12.05
C TYR A 91 -7.04 -12.49 11.48
N SER A 92 -7.84 -11.43 11.51
CA SER A 92 -7.44 -10.14 10.98
C SER A 92 -6.33 -9.51 11.82
N ALA A 93 -5.28 -9.06 11.16
CA ALA A 93 -4.24 -8.25 11.77
C ALA A 93 -4.56 -6.74 11.73
N PHE A 94 -5.84 -6.37 11.66
CA PHE A 94 -6.28 -4.98 11.50
C PHE A 94 -5.74 -4.07 12.62
N ILE A 95 -5.95 -4.43 13.88
CA ILE A 95 -5.45 -3.63 15.01
C ILE A 95 -3.91 -3.59 15.03
N PRO A 96 -3.18 -4.71 14.98
CA PRO A 96 -1.73 -4.68 14.88
C PRO A 96 -1.20 -3.88 13.69
N SER A 97 -1.90 -3.87 12.55
CA SER A 97 -1.48 -3.10 11.38
C SER A 97 -1.58 -1.59 11.61
N ILE A 98 -2.63 -1.13 12.29
CA ILE A 98 -2.79 0.28 12.69
C ILE A 98 -1.70 0.69 13.68
N GLU A 99 -1.42 -0.13 14.69
CA GLU A 99 -0.36 0.10 15.66
C GLU A 99 1.01 0.17 15.01
N ASN A 100 1.30 -0.73 14.07
CA ASN A 100 2.53 -0.71 13.30
C ASN A 100 2.63 0.53 12.40
N ALA A 101 1.54 0.91 11.72
CA ALA A 101 1.50 2.12 10.91
C ALA A 101 1.76 3.37 11.77
N PHE A 102 1.18 3.44 12.97
CA PHE A 102 1.45 4.52 13.91
C PHE A 102 2.90 4.52 14.39
N THR A 103 3.43 3.35 14.76
CA THR A 103 4.80 3.21 15.27
C THR A 103 5.84 3.64 14.25
N VAL A 104 5.66 3.24 12.97
CA VAL A 104 6.59 3.58 11.89
C VAL A 104 6.35 5.00 11.36
N GLY A 105 5.10 5.42 11.24
CA GLY A 105 4.75 6.72 10.67
C GLY A 105 5.01 7.90 11.60
N SER A 106 4.79 7.72 12.91
CA SER A 106 4.92 8.81 13.88
C SER A 106 6.31 9.45 13.93
N PRO A 107 7.44 8.71 13.90
CA PRO A 107 8.76 9.33 13.84
C PRO A 107 8.95 10.18 12.59
N VAL A 108 8.47 9.73 11.44
CA VAL A 108 8.58 10.47 10.17
C VAL A 108 7.78 11.76 10.24
N VAL A 109 6.53 11.70 10.70
CA VAL A 109 5.67 12.88 10.85
C VAL A 109 6.28 13.88 11.84
N ARG A 110 6.77 13.40 12.98
CA ARG A 110 7.42 14.26 13.98
C ARG A 110 8.67 14.93 13.44
N GLU A 111 9.47 14.21 12.66
CA GLU A 111 10.68 14.75 12.02
C GLU A 111 10.31 15.86 11.03
N ILE A 112 9.32 15.63 10.18
CA ILE A 112 8.85 16.63 9.22
C ILE A 112 8.32 17.87 9.94
N VAL A 113 7.47 17.69 10.95
CA VAL A 113 6.88 18.81 11.69
C VAL A 113 7.96 19.61 12.43
N LYS A 114 8.91 18.93 13.08
CA LYS A 114 10.00 19.58 13.84
C LYS A 114 10.92 20.40 12.94
N ASN A 115 11.16 19.94 11.72
CA ASN A 115 12.07 20.58 10.78
C ASN A 115 11.33 21.13 9.54
N TRP A 116 10.12 21.65 9.76
CA TRP A 116 9.23 22.11 8.68
C TRP A 116 9.87 23.16 7.78
N ASP A 117 10.65 24.09 8.34
CA ASP A 117 11.33 25.13 7.56
C ASP A 117 12.27 24.54 6.48
N THR A 118 12.89 23.42 6.80
CA THR A 118 13.73 22.68 5.84
C THR A 118 12.88 21.93 4.83
N TYR A 119 11.93 21.13 5.31
CA TYR A 119 11.14 20.25 4.43
C TYR A 119 10.10 20.99 3.61
N SER A 120 9.69 22.19 3.99
CA SER A 120 8.79 23.03 3.18
C SER A 120 9.43 23.50 1.88
N SER A 121 10.75 23.67 1.86
CA SER A 121 11.50 24.22 0.73
C SER A 121 12.37 23.19 -0.01
N THR A 122 12.77 22.10 0.66
CA THR A 122 13.72 21.13 0.11
C THR A 122 13.14 19.72 0.19
N LEU A 123 13.16 18.99 -0.92
CA LEU A 123 12.82 17.56 -0.91
C LEU A 123 14.00 16.75 -0.37
N PRO A 124 13.75 15.75 0.48
CA PRO A 124 14.78 14.81 0.87
C PRO A 124 15.34 14.10 -0.37
N SER A 125 16.64 14.18 -0.58
CA SER A 125 17.29 13.40 -1.63
C SER A 125 17.49 11.97 -1.15
N VAL A 126 17.06 11.00 -1.93
CA VAL A 126 17.46 9.61 -1.76
C VAL A 126 18.92 9.50 -2.19
N LYS A 127 19.79 9.17 -1.25
CA LYS A 127 21.19 8.85 -1.53
C LYS A 127 21.34 7.40 -1.94
#